data_adf96e365a748d3b92c66d028340c3dc
#
_entry.id   adf96e365a748d3b92c66d028340c3dc
#
_cell.length_a   1.000
_cell.length_b   1.000
_cell.length_c   1.000
_cell.angle_alpha   90.00
_cell.angle_beta   90.00
_cell.angle_gamma   90.00
#
_symmetry.space_group_name_H-M   'P 1'
#
loop_
_entity.id
_entity.type
_entity.pdbx_description
1 polymer ?
#
loop_
_entity_poly.entity_id
_entity_poly.type
_entity_poly.pdbx_seq_one_letter_code
_entity_poly.pdbx_strand_id
1 'polypeptide(L)'
;MNIYKRLGIRTVINGNATLTRLGGSIMPPEVVAAMADASKHFVDIIELQKRVGEEIAKLTHNEAAYVSCGAAAALTLSTAACITGLDATKREKLPLHPSPGRGGFQPSTMKSEVIVHRHGRVGYDFAVRQVGVSFVEIGDENGTPPDELENAITEKTAAIFYFANPSREHLWVPYEQAISIAKKHDVPLIVDAAAQLPPPENLWRFTQMGADLALFSGGKGLHGPQSSGLIVGTKSLIEAIAFNGPPHPFIGRGMKVGKEELVGLLAAVEWYLGQDHEQLQQSYEDQVTYYTEVFKDIQGVTVHRSFPSEAGQPMPRTEIRFDAEELGITRDEILQQLQAGNPVIDIAGTGANGVLINGQTLRPGEVEIIAHRLKEILCSIDC
;
A
#
# COMPACT_ATOMS: atom_id res chain seq x y z
N MET A 1 -10.01 -5.81 30.58
CA MET A 1 -8.85 -4.86 30.48
C MET A 1 -8.24 -5.02 29.10
N ASN A 2 -8.06 -3.91 28.33
CA ASN A 2 -7.44 -3.95 27.01
C ASN A 2 -6.00 -4.48 27.15
N ILE A 3 -5.55 -5.34 26.23
CA ILE A 3 -4.20 -5.96 26.23
C ILE A 3 -3.10 -4.90 26.24
N TYR A 4 -3.26 -3.78 25.51
CA TYR A 4 -2.28 -2.70 25.47
C TYR A 4 -2.11 -2.02 26.84
N LYS A 5 -3.22 -1.79 27.56
CA LYS A 5 -3.18 -1.26 28.92
C LYS A 5 -2.41 -2.20 29.88
N ARG A 6 -2.58 -3.53 29.69
CA ARG A 6 -1.82 -4.54 30.45
C ARG A 6 -0.33 -4.46 30.18
N LEU A 7 0.05 -4.12 28.93
CA LEU A 7 1.45 -3.97 28.49
C LEU A 7 2.02 -2.57 28.75
N GLY A 8 1.26 -1.65 29.36
CA GLY A 8 1.69 -0.27 29.57
C GLY A 8 1.74 0.58 28.29
N ILE A 9 1.11 0.14 27.20
CA ILE A 9 1.09 0.85 25.92
C ILE A 9 -0.19 1.68 25.82
N ARG A 10 -0.03 2.96 25.47
CA ARG A 10 -1.16 3.86 25.20
C ARG A 10 -1.69 3.61 23.77
N THR A 11 -3.01 3.56 23.64
CA THR A 11 -3.66 3.53 22.32
C THR A 11 -3.63 4.91 21.69
N VAL A 12 -3.67 4.95 20.35
CA VAL A 12 -3.53 6.16 19.55
C VAL A 12 -4.81 6.38 18.73
N ILE A 13 -5.31 7.61 18.70
CA ILE A 13 -6.25 8.08 17.69
C ILE A 13 -5.43 8.38 16.44
N ASN A 14 -5.67 7.64 15.37
CA ASN A 14 -4.89 7.72 14.16
C ASN A 14 -5.59 8.58 13.10
N GLY A 15 -5.23 9.85 13.03
CA GLY A 15 -5.58 10.76 11.94
C GLY A 15 -4.46 10.92 10.89
N ASN A 16 -3.51 9.97 10.81
CA ASN A 16 -2.34 10.01 9.94
C ASN A 16 -2.32 8.88 8.89
N ALA A 17 -3.50 8.41 8.48
CA ALA A 17 -3.68 7.32 7.52
C ALA A 17 -3.13 5.95 7.95
N THR A 18 -3.02 5.02 6.98
CA THR A 18 -2.73 3.59 7.17
C THR A 18 -1.23 3.30 7.30
N LEU A 19 -0.55 3.97 8.22
CA LEU A 19 0.89 3.82 8.45
C LEU A 19 1.21 2.53 9.21
N THR A 20 2.22 1.79 8.75
CA THR A 20 2.69 0.54 9.38
C THR A 20 3.07 0.74 10.85
N ARG A 21 3.70 1.87 11.22
CA ARG A 21 4.08 2.18 12.61
C ARG A 21 2.89 2.35 13.55
N LEU A 22 1.70 2.62 13.02
CA LEU A 22 0.46 2.75 13.78
C LEU A 22 -0.44 1.50 13.68
N GLY A 23 0.03 0.44 13.01
CA GLY A 23 -0.70 -0.81 12.88
C GLY A 23 -1.55 -0.89 11.59
N GLY A 24 -1.38 0.06 10.66
CA GLY A 24 -2.14 0.10 9.41
C GLY A 24 -3.58 0.56 9.63
N SER A 25 -4.52 -0.32 9.35
CA SER A 25 -5.96 -0.12 9.59
C SER A 25 -6.48 -1.02 10.72
N ILE A 26 -7.66 -0.73 11.23
CA ILE A 26 -8.35 -1.59 12.20
C ILE A 26 -9.23 -2.56 11.42
N MET A 27 -9.05 -3.85 11.71
CA MET A 27 -9.85 -4.92 11.10
C MET A 27 -11.31 -4.87 11.59
N PRO A 28 -12.29 -5.01 10.68
CA PRO A 28 -13.69 -5.20 11.04
C PRO A 28 -13.92 -6.48 11.85
N PRO A 29 -15.01 -6.57 12.62
CA PRO A 29 -15.32 -7.75 13.40
C PRO A 29 -15.41 -9.05 12.59
N GLU A 30 -15.89 -8.97 11.35
CA GLU A 30 -16.02 -10.09 10.41
C GLU A 30 -14.64 -10.68 10.06
N VAL A 31 -13.67 -9.83 9.80
CA VAL A 31 -12.28 -10.24 9.52
C VAL A 31 -11.66 -10.93 10.73
N VAL A 32 -11.82 -10.33 11.92
CA VAL A 32 -11.31 -10.90 13.17
C VAL A 32 -11.98 -12.25 13.48
N ALA A 33 -13.29 -12.37 13.24
CA ALA A 33 -14.03 -13.62 13.45
C ALA A 33 -13.55 -14.74 12.51
N ALA A 34 -13.31 -14.42 11.23
CA ALA A 34 -12.78 -15.37 10.25
C ALA A 34 -11.38 -15.87 10.64
N MET A 35 -10.50 -14.98 11.08
CA MET A 35 -9.16 -15.32 11.58
C MET A 35 -9.24 -16.21 12.84
N ALA A 36 -10.11 -15.86 13.78
CA ALA A 36 -10.31 -16.61 15.01
C ALA A 36 -10.88 -18.02 14.73
N ASP A 37 -11.71 -18.18 13.71
CA ASP A 37 -12.20 -19.50 13.29
C ASP A 37 -11.10 -20.32 12.61
N ALA A 38 -10.35 -19.74 11.67
CA ALA A 38 -9.24 -20.39 11.02
C ALA A 38 -8.19 -20.92 12.02
N SER A 39 -7.99 -20.22 13.15
CA SER A 39 -7.00 -20.59 14.17
C SER A 39 -7.28 -21.94 14.85
N LYS A 40 -8.52 -22.43 14.80
CA LYS A 40 -8.97 -23.66 15.50
C LYS A 40 -8.64 -24.95 14.74
N HIS A 41 -8.22 -24.86 13.47
CA HIS A 41 -8.09 -26.02 12.59
C HIS A 41 -6.72 -26.09 11.90
N PHE A 42 -6.25 -27.31 11.67
CA PHE A 42 -5.14 -27.55 10.74
C PHE A 42 -5.71 -27.74 9.33
N VAL A 43 -5.00 -27.20 8.35
CA VAL A 43 -5.34 -27.29 6.91
C VAL A 43 -4.08 -27.47 6.09
N ASP A 44 -4.23 -27.99 4.87
CA ASP A 44 -3.17 -27.91 3.87
C ASP A 44 -3.03 -26.46 3.41
N ILE A 45 -1.89 -25.84 3.68
CA ILE A 45 -1.68 -24.43 3.41
C ILE A 45 -1.57 -24.10 1.92
N ILE A 46 -1.14 -25.06 1.10
CA ILE A 46 -1.04 -24.90 -0.36
C ILE A 46 -2.45 -24.93 -0.96
N GLU A 47 -3.29 -25.86 -0.50
CA GLU A 47 -4.68 -25.93 -0.93
C GLU A 47 -5.46 -24.69 -0.47
N LEU A 48 -5.29 -24.26 0.79
CA LEU A 48 -5.92 -23.05 1.32
C LEU A 48 -5.54 -21.80 0.50
N GLN A 49 -4.25 -21.59 0.25
CA GLN A 49 -3.75 -20.48 -0.56
C GLN A 49 -4.40 -20.45 -1.94
N LYS A 50 -4.50 -21.64 -2.59
CA LYS A 50 -5.14 -21.76 -3.89
C LYS A 50 -6.62 -21.41 -3.83
N ARG A 51 -7.38 -21.95 -2.87
CA ARG A 51 -8.82 -21.71 -2.73
C ARG A 51 -9.14 -20.25 -2.40
N VAL A 52 -8.40 -19.66 -1.47
CA VAL A 52 -8.52 -18.23 -1.14
C VAL A 52 -8.22 -17.38 -2.37
N GLY A 53 -7.17 -17.70 -3.13
CA GLY A 53 -6.84 -17.01 -4.37
C GLY A 53 -7.97 -17.12 -5.42
N GLU A 54 -8.56 -18.30 -5.60
CA GLU A 54 -9.70 -18.53 -6.51
C GLU A 54 -10.93 -17.67 -6.13
N GLU A 55 -11.27 -17.61 -4.84
CA GLU A 55 -12.41 -16.80 -4.37
C GLU A 55 -12.13 -15.29 -4.52
N ILE A 56 -10.94 -14.82 -4.13
CA ILE A 56 -10.57 -13.40 -4.32
C ILE A 56 -10.57 -13.03 -5.81
N ALA A 57 -10.05 -13.89 -6.69
CA ALA A 57 -10.03 -13.64 -8.12
C ALA A 57 -11.45 -13.43 -8.68
N LYS A 58 -12.42 -14.24 -8.25
CA LYS A 58 -13.83 -14.07 -8.64
C LYS A 58 -14.39 -12.73 -8.16
N LEU A 59 -14.18 -12.40 -6.88
CA LEU A 59 -14.66 -11.16 -6.27
C LEU A 59 -14.06 -9.91 -6.93
N THR A 60 -12.82 -10.00 -7.38
CA THR A 60 -12.06 -8.88 -7.97
C THR A 60 -11.97 -8.94 -9.50
N HIS A 61 -12.77 -9.80 -10.15
CA HIS A 61 -12.85 -9.93 -11.61
C HIS A 61 -11.48 -10.14 -12.30
N ASN A 62 -10.57 -10.88 -11.65
CA ASN A 62 -9.25 -11.21 -12.15
C ASN A 62 -9.15 -12.69 -12.55
N GLU A 63 -8.14 -13.05 -13.35
CA GLU A 63 -7.92 -14.46 -13.74
C GLU A 63 -7.49 -15.31 -12.54
N ALA A 64 -6.64 -14.74 -11.67
CA ALA A 64 -6.11 -15.40 -10.49
C ALA A 64 -5.68 -14.39 -9.43
N ALA A 65 -5.52 -14.85 -8.19
CA ALA A 65 -5.00 -14.06 -7.09
C ALA A 65 -4.10 -14.89 -6.16
N TYR A 66 -3.23 -14.20 -5.43
CA TYR A 66 -2.34 -14.79 -4.43
C TYR A 66 -2.23 -13.88 -3.21
N VAL A 67 -2.20 -14.46 -2.01
CA VAL A 67 -2.01 -13.73 -0.76
C VAL A 67 -0.57 -13.84 -0.29
N SER A 68 0.10 -12.72 -0.12
CA SER A 68 1.46 -12.60 0.43
C SER A 68 1.45 -12.06 1.86
N CYS A 69 2.60 -12.06 2.54
CA CYS A 69 2.72 -11.49 3.88
C CYS A 69 2.94 -9.95 3.87
N GLY A 70 2.38 -9.25 2.90
CA GLY A 70 2.44 -7.80 2.73
C GLY A 70 2.83 -7.39 1.31
N ALA A 71 2.57 -6.13 0.93
CA ALA A 71 2.87 -5.60 -0.40
C ALA A 71 4.37 -5.69 -0.76
N ALA A 72 5.29 -5.50 0.19
CA ALA A 72 6.72 -5.66 -0.06
C ALA A 72 7.08 -7.11 -0.46
N ALA A 73 6.49 -8.11 0.22
CA ALA A 73 6.63 -9.51 -0.18
C ALA A 73 6.01 -9.77 -1.56
N ALA A 74 4.89 -9.12 -1.88
CA ALA A 74 4.29 -9.18 -3.20
C ALA A 74 5.24 -8.68 -4.29
N LEU A 75 5.92 -7.55 -4.08
CA LEU A 75 6.94 -7.02 -5.00
C LEU A 75 8.08 -8.02 -5.23
N THR A 76 8.62 -8.60 -4.15
CA THR A 76 9.70 -9.60 -4.25
C THR A 76 9.25 -10.86 -5.00
N LEU A 77 8.09 -11.42 -4.65
CA LEU A 77 7.57 -12.64 -5.27
C LEU A 77 7.20 -12.44 -6.73
N SER A 78 6.61 -11.30 -7.09
CA SER A 78 6.29 -10.95 -8.47
C SER A 78 7.56 -10.80 -9.32
N THR A 79 8.59 -10.15 -8.77
CA THR A 79 9.89 -10.03 -9.45
C THR A 79 10.53 -11.41 -9.66
N ALA A 80 10.52 -12.27 -8.63
CA ALA A 80 11.04 -13.63 -8.73
C ALA A 80 10.28 -14.44 -9.81
N ALA A 81 8.94 -14.32 -9.85
CA ALA A 81 8.10 -14.98 -10.84
C ALA A 81 8.42 -14.56 -12.28
N CYS A 82 8.64 -13.27 -12.52
CA CYS A 82 9.02 -12.74 -13.84
C CYS A 82 10.39 -13.25 -14.32
N ILE A 83 11.29 -13.60 -13.41
CA ILE A 83 12.62 -14.14 -13.75
C ILE A 83 12.58 -15.65 -13.97
N THR A 84 11.87 -16.36 -13.12
CA THR A 84 11.94 -17.82 -13.08
C THR A 84 10.83 -18.51 -13.84
N GLY A 85 9.64 -17.89 -13.95
CA GLY A 85 8.45 -18.63 -14.34
C GLY A 85 8.30 -19.87 -13.44
N LEU A 86 8.12 -21.04 -14.06
CA LEU A 86 8.05 -22.35 -13.40
C LEU A 86 9.35 -23.16 -13.52
N ASP A 87 10.46 -22.51 -13.89
CA ASP A 87 11.77 -23.18 -14.05
C ASP A 87 12.45 -23.37 -12.68
N ALA A 88 12.52 -24.63 -12.24
CA ALA A 88 13.14 -25.01 -10.96
C ALA A 88 14.63 -24.65 -10.91
N THR A 89 15.35 -24.75 -12.02
CA THR A 89 16.78 -24.43 -12.08
C THR A 89 17.03 -22.94 -11.90
N LYS A 90 16.16 -22.08 -12.46
CA LYS A 90 16.22 -20.63 -12.24
C LYS A 90 15.85 -20.27 -10.81
N ARG A 91 14.81 -20.90 -10.23
CA ARG A 91 14.36 -20.69 -8.86
C ARG A 91 15.47 -20.91 -7.83
N GLU A 92 16.25 -21.98 -8.00
CA GLU A 92 17.37 -22.33 -7.10
C GLU A 92 18.51 -21.30 -7.12
N LYS A 93 18.58 -20.48 -8.17
CA LYS A 93 19.62 -19.46 -8.36
C LYS A 93 19.23 -18.10 -7.77
N LEU A 94 18.03 -17.92 -7.26
CA LEU A 94 17.63 -16.68 -6.62
C LEU A 94 18.09 -16.61 -5.15
N PRO A 95 18.49 -15.43 -4.64
CA PRO A 95 18.63 -14.15 -5.36
C PRO A 95 19.82 -14.15 -6.32
N LEU A 96 19.79 -13.28 -7.33
CA LEU A 96 20.79 -13.20 -8.42
C LEU A 96 22.21 -12.78 -7.96
N HIS A 97 22.43 -12.50 -6.70
CA HIS A 97 23.75 -12.14 -6.17
C HIS A 97 24.60 -13.40 -5.91
N PRO A 98 25.93 -13.35 -6.21
CA PRO A 98 26.82 -14.45 -5.86
C PRO A 98 26.87 -14.62 -4.35
N SER A 99 26.42 -15.75 -3.83
CA SER A 99 26.69 -16.17 -2.46
C SER A 99 28.15 -16.63 -2.36
N PRO A 100 28.96 -16.09 -1.44
CA PRO A 100 30.27 -16.65 -1.18
C PRO A 100 30.12 -18.11 -0.78
N GLY A 101 30.65 -19.04 -1.60
CA GLY A 101 30.74 -20.46 -1.28
C GLY A 101 29.81 -21.43 -2.02
N ARG A 102 28.87 -20.97 -2.82
CA ARG A 102 28.14 -21.83 -3.79
C ARG A 102 28.50 -21.38 -5.19
N GLY A 103 29.07 -22.26 -5.98
CA GLY A 103 29.71 -22.08 -7.28
C GLY A 103 29.15 -20.93 -8.10
N GLY A 104 30.05 -20.06 -8.51
CA GLY A 104 29.80 -18.75 -9.05
C GLY A 104 28.67 -18.68 -10.07
N PHE A 105 27.68 -17.85 -9.77
CA PHE A 105 26.60 -17.53 -10.65
C PHE A 105 27.13 -16.73 -11.86
N GLN A 106 26.84 -17.20 -13.06
CA GLN A 106 27.04 -16.41 -14.28
C GLN A 106 25.73 -15.67 -14.59
N PRO A 107 25.67 -14.33 -14.45
CA PRO A 107 24.45 -13.55 -14.70
C PRO A 107 23.91 -13.63 -16.15
N SER A 108 24.69 -14.19 -17.06
CA SER A 108 24.49 -14.07 -18.51
C SER A 108 23.28 -14.79 -19.12
N THR A 109 22.51 -15.56 -18.33
CA THR A 109 21.38 -16.37 -18.87
C THR A 109 20.03 -16.09 -18.20
N MET A 110 19.96 -15.23 -17.20
CA MET A 110 18.72 -14.87 -16.52
C MET A 110 18.42 -13.37 -16.67
N LYS A 111 17.14 -13.04 -16.79
CA LYS A 111 16.69 -11.65 -16.75
C LYS A 111 17.09 -11.04 -15.40
N SER A 112 17.69 -9.86 -15.42
CA SER A 112 18.31 -9.25 -14.23
C SER A 112 18.03 -7.76 -14.09
N GLU A 113 17.21 -7.20 -14.97
CA GLU A 113 16.90 -5.78 -14.99
C GLU A 113 15.38 -5.56 -14.86
N VAL A 114 15.00 -4.51 -14.13
CA VAL A 114 13.62 -4.06 -14.00
C VAL A 114 13.56 -2.58 -14.36
N ILE A 115 12.66 -2.24 -15.27
CA ILE A 115 12.45 -0.85 -15.70
C ILE A 115 11.50 -0.16 -14.72
N VAL A 116 11.86 1.05 -14.30
CA VAL A 116 11.06 1.90 -13.41
C VAL A 116 11.16 3.37 -13.85
N HIS A 117 10.07 4.12 -13.67
CA HIS A 117 10.12 5.56 -13.85
C HIS A 117 10.90 6.21 -12.70
N ARG A 118 11.82 7.14 -13.02
CA ARG A 118 12.59 7.88 -12.02
C ARG A 118 11.69 8.58 -11.01
N HIS A 119 10.63 9.24 -11.46
CA HIS A 119 9.64 9.90 -10.60
C HIS A 119 8.69 8.93 -9.88
N GLY A 120 8.70 7.65 -10.27
CA GLY A 120 7.95 6.58 -9.60
C GLY A 120 8.70 5.92 -8.45
N ARG A 121 10.00 6.25 -8.24
CA ARG A 121 10.80 5.63 -7.17
C ARG A 121 10.23 5.90 -5.79
N VAL A 122 10.12 4.87 -4.98
CA VAL A 122 9.61 4.90 -3.61
C VAL A 122 10.51 4.10 -2.67
N GLY A 123 10.50 4.41 -1.37
CA GLY A 123 11.34 3.70 -0.40
C GLY A 123 11.09 2.19 -0.33
N TYR A 124 9.92 1.72 -0.79
CA TYR A 124 9.56 0.29 -0.79
C TYR A 124 10.10 -0.49 -1.99
N ASP A 125 10.66 0.18 -3.00
CA ASP A 125 11.18 -0.47 -4.22
C ASP A 125 12.40 -1.36 -3.95
N PHE A 126 13.03 -1.22 -2.78
CA PHE A 126 14.11 -2.13 -2.35
C PHE A 126 13.67 -3.59 -2.36
N ALA A 127 12.37 -3.86 -2.15
CA ALA A 127 11.82 -5.22 -2.16
C ALA A 127 11.96 -5.90 -3.53
N VAL A 128 11.89 -5.15 -4.62
CA VAL A 128 12.20 -5.64 -5.98
C VAL A 128 13.69 -6.00 -6.08
N ARG A 129 14.58 -5.14 -5.55
CA ARG A 129 16.02 -5.37 -5.60
C ARG A 129 16.51 -6.53 -4.73
N GLN A 130 15.72 -6.96 -3.72
CA GLN A 130 16.06 -8.14 -2.89
C GLN A 130 16.21 -9.42 -3.72
N VAL A 131 15.59 -9.49 -4.90
CA VAL A 131 15.74 -10.62 -5.82
C VAL A 131 17.11 -10.61 -6.53
N GLY A 132 17.83 -9.49 -6.44
CA GLY A 132 19.15 -9.29 -7.04
C GLY A 132 19.13 -8.62 -8.41
N VAL A 133 18.00 -8.03 -8.80
CA VAL A 133 17.88 -7.25 -10.04
C VAL A 133 18.44 -5.83 -9.86
N SER A 134 18.85 -5.24 -10.98
CA SER A 134 19.17 -3.83 -11.10
C SER A 134 18.00 -3.05 -11.69
N PHE A 135 17.83 -1.78 -11.29
CA PHE A 135 16.86 -0.90 -11.94
C PHE A 135 17.46 -0.23 -13.17
N VAL A 136 16.66 -0.19 -14.22
CA VAL A 136 16.82 0.68 -15.37
C VAL A 136 15.84 1.84 -15.18
N GLU A 137 16.35 2.98 -14.75
CA GLU A 137 15.54 4.17 -14.51
C GLU A 137 15.32 4.94 -15.81
N ILE A 138 14.07 5.25 -16.13
CA ILE A 138 13.66 6.03 -17.29
C ILE A 138 12.98 7.33 -16.87
N GLY A 139 13.05 8.33 -17.77
CA GLY A 139 12.49 9.66 -17.57
C GLY A 139 13.43 10.63 -16.88
N ASP A 140 13.16 11.90 -17.12
CA ASP A 140 13.84 13.05 -16.52
C ASP A 140 12.83 13.95 -15.77
N GLU A 141 13.25 15.14 -15.38
CA GLU A 141 12.40 16.11 -14.67
C GLU A 141 11.14 16.56 -15.44
N ASN A 142 11.12 16.39 -16.76
CA ASN A 142 10.01 16.77 -17.64
C ASN A 142 9.03 15.60 -17.89
N GLY A 143 9.41 14.40 -17.49
CA GLY A 143 8.61 13.19 -17.68
C GLY A 143 9.32 12.08 -18.43
N THR A 144 8.55 11.12 -18.93
CA THR A 144 9.08 9.93 -19.63
C THR A 144 8.37 9.78 -20.98
N PRO A 145 9.04 9.98 -22.10
CA PRO A 145 8.46 9.71 -23.41
C PRO A 145 8.36 8.20 -23.68
N PRO A 146 7.34 7.73 -24.43
CA PRO A 146 7.10 6.30 -24.68
C PRO A 146 8.27 5.57 -25.36
N ASP A 147 8.97 6.23 -26.26
CA ASP A 147 10.13 5.67 -26.97
C ASP A 147 11.33 5.42 -26.04
N GLU A 148 11.47 6.18 -24.95
CA GLU A 148 12.47 5.90 -23.92
C GLU A 148 12.17 4.58 -23.20
N LEU A 149 10.91 4.31 -22.86
CA LEU A 149 10.49 3.03 -22.30
C LEU A 149 10.79 1.88 -23.28
N GLU A 150 10.43 2.03 -24.54
CA GLU A 150 10.65 0.99 -25.54
C GLU A 150 12.14 0.71 -25.74
N ASN A 151 12.98 1.77 -25.82
CA ASN A 151 14.44 1.64 -25.99
C ASN A 151 15.14 1.06 -24.75
N ALA A 152 14.54 1.18 -23.56
CA ALA A 152 15.09 0.62 -22.33
C ALA A 152 14.89 -0.90 -22.22
N ILE A 153 13.99 -1.50 -23.02
CA ILE A 153 13.74 -2.93 -23.01
C ILE A 153 14.88 -3.69 -23.70
N THR A 154 15.45 -4.66 -22.99
CA THR A 154 16.53 -5.53 -23.48
C THR A 154 16.18 -7.01 -23.18
N GLU A 155 17.03 -7.93 -23.65
CA GLU A 155 16.92 -9.35 -23.29
C GLU A 155 17.06 -9.61 -21.77
N LYS A 156 17.66 -8.66 -21.04
CA LYS A 156 17.80 -8.74 -19.58
C LYS A 156 16.60 -8.23 -18.83
N THR A 157 15.64 -7.57 -19.48
CA THR A 157 14.46 -7.00 -18.83
C THR A 157 13.54 -8.09 -18.31
N ALA A 158 13.35 -8.12 -16.99
CA ALA A 158 12.47 -9.08 -16.31
C ALA A 158 11.02 -8.56 -16.24
N ALA A 159 10.85 -7.29 -15.96
CA ALA A 159 9.53 -6.64 -15.81
C ALA A 159 9.64 -5.12 -15.92
N ILE A 160 8.49 -4.48 -16.13
CA ILE A 160 8.29 -3.04 -15.98
C ILE A 160 7.44 -2.82 -14.72
N PHE A 161 7.88 -1.97 -13.79
CA PHE A 161 7.13 -1.67 -12.57
C PHE A 161 6.61 -0.23 -12.57
N TYR A 162 5.33 -0.09 -12.26
CA TYR A 162 4.65 1.17 -11.94
C TYR A 162 4.34 1.20 -10.45
N PHE A 163 4.87 2.17 -9.72
CA PHE A 163 4.52 2.45 -8.32
C PHE A 163 3.41 3.49 -8.31
N ALA A 164 2.16 3.05 -8.39
CA ALA A 164 1.01 3.90 -8.64
C ALA A 164 0.92 5.09 -7.67
N ASN A 165 0.93 6.29 -8.25
CA ASN A 165 0.71 7.54 -7.55
C ASN A 165 0.08 8.55 -8.53
N PRO A 166 -1.26 8.72 -8.49
CA PRO A 166 -1.99 9.59 -9.41
C PRO A 166 -1.46 11.03 -9.49
N SER A 167 -0.86 11.54 -8.40
CA SER A 167 -0.26 12.89 -8.40
C SER A 167 0.99 13.02 -9.28
N ARG A 168 1.61 11.90 -9.69
CA ARG A 168 2.84 11.84 -10.49
C ARG A 168 2.64 11.18 -11.85
N GLU A 169 1.48 10.57 -12.11
CA GLU A 169 1.22 9.83 -13.36
C GLU A 169 1.43 10.67 -14.62
N HIS A 170 1.25 11.98 -14.54
CA HIS A 170 1.51 12.89 -15.66
C HIS A 170 2.98 12.95 -16.11
N LEU A 171 3.92 12.43 -15.31
CA LEU A 171 5.35 12.32 -15.60
C LEU A 171 5.73 10.94 -16.15
N TRP A 172 4.80 10.01 -16.25
CA TRP A 172 5.07 8.65 -16.68
C TRP A 172 4.58 8.41 -18.10
N VAL A 173 5.06 7.34 -18.71
CA VAL A 173 4.41 6.81 -19.92
C VAL A 173 2.99 6.44 -19.56
N PRO A 174 1.95 6.92 -20.29
CA PRO A 174 0.57 6.54 -20.01
C PRO A 174 0.38 5.01 -20.00
N TYR A 175 -0.46 4.51 -19.09
CA TYR A 175 -0.63 3.06 -18.89
C TYR A 175 -0.94 2.31 -20.18
N GLU A 176 -1.84 2.82 -21.01
CA GLU A 176 -2.23 2.16 -22.28
C GLU A 176 -1.04 2.01 -23.23
N GLN A 177 -0.20 3.04 -23.31
CA GLN A 177 1.00 3.02 -24.16
C GLN A 177 2.05 2.07 -23.59
N ALA A 178 2.30 2.13 -22.29
CA ALA A 178 3.25 1.25 -21.62
C ALA A 178 2.82 -0.23 -21.71
N ILE A 179 1.54 -0.52 -21.53
CA ILE A 179 0.97 -1.86 -21.71
C ILE A 179 1.15 -2.35 -23.16
N SER A 180 0.90 -1.46 -24.13
CA SER A 180 1.10 -1.80 -25.55
C SER A 180 2.57 -2.14 -25.85
N ILE A 181 3.52 -1.33 -25.33
CA ILE A 181 4.96 -1.57 -25.48
C ILE A 181 5.34 -2.88 -24.76
N ALA A 182 4.92 -3.07 -23.53
CA ALA A 182 5.20 -4.27 -22.73
C ALA A 182 4.76 -5.55 -23.47
N LYS A 183 3.53 -5.57 -24.00
CA LYS A 183 2.99 -6.67 -24.79
C LYS A 183 3.75 -6.93 -26.09
N LYS A 184 4.17 -5.88 -26.80
CA LYS A 184 4.96 -5.98 -28.03
C LYS A 184 6.27 -6.71 -27.80
N HIS A 185 6.87 -6.54 -26.62
CA HIS A 185 8.18 -7.11 -26.26
C HIS A 185 8.10 -8.33 -25.35
N ASP A 186 6.91 -8.85 -25.05
CA ASP A 186 6.67 -9.97 -24.13
C ASP A 186 7.34 -9.75 -22.75
N VAL A 187 7.19 -8.54 -22.20
CA VAL A 187 7.71 -8.15 -20.90
C VAL A 187 6.55 -7.86 -19.96
N PRO A 188 6.45 -8.52 -18.78
CA PRO A 188 5.38 -8.26 -17.83
C PRO A 188 5.36 -6.81 -17.30
N LEU A 189 4.17 -6.21 -17.21
CA LEU A 189 3.94 -4.92 -16.57
C LEU A 189 3.20 -5.13 -15.25
N ILE A 190 3.81 -4.64 -14.16
CA ILE A 190 3.32 -4.82 -12.79
C ILE A 190 3.02 -3.45 -12.18
N VAL A 191 1.85 -3.32 -11.56
CA VAL A 191 1.42 -2.11 -10.86
C VAL A 191 1.45 -2.33 -9.36
N ASP A 192 2.31 -1.63 -8.65
CA ASP A 192 2.22 -1.50 -7.20
C ASP A 192 1.15 -0.48 -6.84
N ALA A 193 -0.01 -0.97 -6.48
CA ALA A 193 -1.16 -0.20 -6.04
C ALA A 193 -1.41 -0.35 -4.52
N ALA A 194 -0.36 -0.60 -3.73
CA ALA A 194 -0.43 -0.93 -2.31
C ALA A 194 -1.25 0.06 -1.46
N ALA A 195 -1.33 1.33 -1.89
CA ALA A 195 -2.09 2.37 -1.21
C ALA A 195 -3.20 2.98 -2.08
N GLN A 196 -3.67 2.28 -3.13
CA GLN A 196 -4.60 2.82 -4.10
C GLN A 196 -6.07 2.39 -3.87
N LEU A 197 -6.44 2.16 -2.62
CA LEU A 197 -7.81 1.93 -2.20
C LEU A 197 -8.21 2.95 -1.12
N PRO A 198 -9.34 3.68 -1.30
CA PRO A 198 -10.27 3.63 -2.43
C PRO A 198 -9.67 4.18 -3.74
N PRO A 199 -10.34 4.05 -4.92
CA PRO A 199 -11.66 3.46 -5.14
C PRO A 199 -11.61 1.94 -5.32
N PRO A 200 -12.71 1.20 -5.10
CA PRO A 200 -12.73 -0.27 -5.15
C PRO A 200 -12.41 -0.84 -6.54
N GLU A 201 -12.72 -0.10 -7.61
CA GLU A 201 -12.46 -0.49 -8.99
C GLU A 201 -10.97 -0.74 -9.26
N ASN A 202 -10.07 -0.17 -8.49
CA ASN A 202 -8.64 -0.41 -8.62
C ASN A 202 -8.27 -1.88 -8.39
N LEU A 203 -9.10 -2.68 -7.69
CA LEU A 203 -8.89 -4.13 -7.53
C LEU A 203 -8.94 -4.91 -8.87
N TRP A 204 -9.51 -4.32 -9.93
CA TRP A 204 -9.57 -4.92 -11.27
C TRP A 204 -9.15 -3.96 -12.39
N ARG A 205 -9.20 -2.65 -12.18
CA ARG A 205 -8.95 -1.66 -13.22
C ARG A 205 -7.61 -1.86 -13.91
N PHE A 206 -6.53 -2.00 -13.16
CA PHE A 206 -5.17 -2.12 -13.74
C PHE A 206 -5.02 -3.36 -14.62
N THR A 207 -5.53 -4.49 -14.19
CA THR A 207 -5.49 -5.76 -14.94
C THR A 207 -6.43 -5.73 -16.13
N GLN A 208 -7.62 -5.10 -16.01
CA GLN A 208 -8.53 -4.90 -17.15
C GLN A 208 -7.95 -3.95 -18.21
N MET A 209 -7.13 -2.98 -17.83
CA MET A 209 -6.35 -2.17 -18.77
C MET A 209 -5.28 -3.00 -19.48
N GLY A 210 -4.89 -4.12 -18.90
CA GLY A 210 -3.94 -5.09 -19.46
C GLY A 210 -2.60 -5.19 -18.75
N ALA A 211 -2.47 -4.64 -17.53
CA ALA A 211 -1.34 -4.94 -16.66
C ALA A 211 -1.36 -6.44 -16.28
N ASP A 212 -0.20 -7.06 -16.20
CA ASP A 212 -0.09 -8.48 -15.89
C ASP A 212 -0.36 -8.78 -14.42
N LEU A 213 0.06 -7.88 -13.52
CA LEU A 213 -0.21 -7.97 -12.09
C LEU A 213 -0.53 -6.59 -11.51
N ALA A 214 -1.42 -6.57 -10.51
CA ALA A 214 -1.61 -5.45 -9.59
C ALA A 214 -1.46 -5.91 -8.14
N LEU A 215 -0.78 -5.10 -7.31
CA LEU A 215 -0.39 -5.44 -5.94
C LEU A 215 -1.05 -4.48 -4.95
N PHE A 216 -1.64 -5.02 -3.87
CA PHE A 216 -2.30 -4.23 -2.83
C PHE A 216 -1.81 -4.61 -1.43
N SER A 217 -1.82 -3.66 -0.50
CA SER A 217 -1.59 -3.94 0.92
C SER A 217 -2.89 -4.33 1.60
N GLY A 218 -2.94 -5.50 2.22
CA GLY A 218 -4.13 -5.95 2.93
C GLY A 218 -4.45 -5.12 4.18
N GLY A 219 -3.43 -4.62 4.87
CA GLY A 219 -3.58 -3.82 6.09
C GLY A 219 -3.78 -2.32 5.87
N LYS A 220 -4.10 -1.89 4.65
CA LYS A 220 -4.45 -0.50 4.32
C LYS A 220 -5.94 -0.36 4.03
N GLY A 221 -6.32 0.11 2.85
CA GLY A 221 -7.71 0.35 2.46
C GLY A 221 -8.63 -0.87 2.53
N LEU A 222 -8.09 -2.08 2.44
CA LEU A 222 -8.86 -3.32 2.61
C LEU A 222 -9.27 -3.61 4.06
N HIS A 223 -8.66 -2.96 5.05
CA HIS A 223 -8.89 -3.23 6.47
C HIS A 223 -8.65 -4.70 6.87
N GLY A 224 -7.78 -5.40 6.16
CA GLY A 224 -7.37 -6.77 6.46
C GLY A 224 -6.20 -6.84 7.44
N PRO A 225 -5.67 -8.05 7.68
CA PRO A 225 -4.49 -8.24 8.50
C PRO A 225 -3.31 -7.41 7.99
N GLN A 226 -2.62 -6.69 8.88
CA GLN A 226 -1.51 -5.82 8.48
C GLN A 226 -0.37 -6.60 7.81
N SER A 227 -0.13 -7.83 8.22
CA SER A 227 0.83 -8.74 7.62
C SER A 227 0.27 -9.51 6.42
N SER A 228 -0.59 -8.87 5.63
CA SER A 228 -1.14 -9.43 4.39
C SER A 228 -0.97 -8.48 3.20
N GLY A 229 -0.85 -9.05 2.03
CA GLY A 229 -0.81 -8.36 0.74
C GLY A 229 -1.53 -9.18 -0.32
N LEU A 230 -2.19 -8.51 -1.24
CA LEU A 230 -2.93 -9.12 -2.33
C LEU A 230 -2.19 -8.91 -3.64
N ILE A 231 -2.08 -9.97 -4.43
CA ILE A 231 -1.61 -9.94 -5.81
C ILE A 231 -2.75 -10.46 -6.67
N VAL A 232 -3.14 -9.70 -7.69
CA VAL A 232 -4.14 -10.11 -8.68
C VAL A 232 -3.57 -9.97 -10.08
N GLY A 233 -4.04 -10.80 -11.02
CA GLY A 233 -3.64 -10.69 -12.43
C GLY A 233 -3.66 -12.01 -13.17
N THR A 234 -2.71 -12.18 -14.11
CA THR A 234 -2.65 -13.32 -15.02
C THR A 234 -2.34 -14.62 -14.26
N LYS A 235 -3.04 -15.67 -14.65
CA LYS A 235 -2.92 -16.99 -14.02
C LYS A 235 -1.49 -17.53 -14.08
N SER A 236 -0.81 -17.35 -15.19
CA SER A 236 0.56 -17.82 -15.37
C SER A 236 1.56 -17.23 -14.39
N LEU A 237 1.48 -15.92 -14.14
CA LEU A 237 2.34 -15.25 -13.16
C LEU A 237 1.94 -15.58 -11.73
N ILE A 238 0.66 -15.72 -11.43
CA ILE A 238 0.20 -16.16 -10.10
C ILE A 238 0.67 -17.58 -9.79
N GLU A 239 0.67 -18.50 -10.74
CA GLU A 239 1.25 -19.85 -10.58
C GLU A 239 2.77 -19.77 -10.33
N ALA A 240 3.48 -18.92 -11.05
CA ALA A 240 4.91 -18.68 -10.85
C ALA A 240 5.21 -18.02 -9.49
N ILE A 241 4.33 -17.14 -8.99
CA ILE A 241 4.42 -16.57 -7.64
C ILE A 241 4.26 -17.68 -6.58
N ALA A 242 3.24 -18.51 -6.70
CA ALA A 242 3.02 -19.66 -5.80
C ALA A 242 4.22 -20.64 -5.83
N PHE A 243 4.80 -20.86 -6.99
CA PHE A 243 5.98 -21.69 -7.17
C PHE A 243 7.22 -21.16 -6.43
N ASN A 244 7.41 -19.83 -6.36
CA ASN A 244 8.50 -19.18 -5.64
C ASN A 244 8.17 -18.92 -4.16
N GLY A 245 6.88 -18.91 -3.80
CA GLY A 245 6.37 -18.56 -2.47
C GLY A 245 6.51 -19.68 -1.43
N PRO A 246 6.12 -19.37 -0.17
CA PRO A 246 6.05 -20.37 0.87
C PRO A 246 4.98 -21.44 0.54
N PRO A 247 5.14 -22.68 1.04
CA PRO A 247 6.12 -23.15 2.01
C PRO A 247 7.45 -23.60 1.41
N HIS A 248 7.68 -23.39 0.13
CA HIS A 248 8.89 -23.86 -0.55
C HIS A 248 10.17 -23.23 0.04
N PRO A 249 11.29 -23.98 0.16
CA PRO A 249 12.52 -23.53 0.80
C PRO A 249 13.42 -22.70 -0.15
N PHE A 250 12.84 -21.70 -0.82
CA PHE A 250 13.51 -20.81 -1.76
C PHE A 250 13.37 -19.34 -1.33
N ILE A 251 13.53 -18.39 -2.24
CA ILE A 251 13.53 -16.96 -1.97
C ILE A 251 12.29 -16.50 -1.18
N GLY A 252 11.11 -17.06 -1.47
CA GLY A 252 9.86 -16.73 -0.79
C GLY A 252 9.68 -17.35 0.60
N ARG A 253 10.61 -18.23 1.06
CA ARG A 253 10.40 -18.96 2.32
C ARG A 253 10.28 -18.06 3.54
N GLY A 254 10.99 -16.95 3.57
CA GLY A 254 10.90 -15.96 4.64
C GLY A 254 9.61 -15.11 4.60
N MET A 255 8.84 -15.20 3.52
CA MET A 255 7.61 -14.44 3.27
C MET A 255 6.36 -15.26 3.62
N LYS A 256 6.46 -16.10 4.66
CA LYS A 256 5.37 -16.95 5.13
C LYS A 256 4.18 -16.12 5.56
N VAL A 257 2.99 -16.49 5.04
CA VAL A 257 1.69 -15.98 5.49
C VAL A 257 0.94 -17.10 6.22
N GLY A 258 0.32 -16.80 7.34
CA GLY A 258 -0.42 -17.80 8.14
C GLY A 258 -1.82 -18.06 7.56
N LYS A 259 -2.42 -19.17 7.99
CA LYS A 259 -3.79 -19.51 7.55
C LYS A 259 -4.81 -18.47 8.04
N GLU A 260 -4.56 -17.86 9.16
CA GLU A 260 -5.37 -16.80 9.74
C GLU A 260 -5.38 -15.56 8.83
N GLU A 261 -4.19 -15.13 8.37
CA GLU A 261 -4.05 -13.98 7.48
C GLU A 261 -4.61 -14.27 6.07
N LEU A 262 -4.50 -15.51 5.58
CA LEU A 262 -5.10 -15.92 4.31
C LEU A 262 -6.64 -15.74 4.34
N VAL A 263 -7.28 -16.33 5.35
CA VAL A 263 -8.74 -16.25 5.52
C VAL A 263 -9.16 -14.83 5.90
N GLY A 264 -8.36 -14.16 6.73
CA GLY A 264 -8.62 -12.78 7.11
C GLY A 264 -8.59 -11.82 5.94
N LEU A 265 -7.68 -12.01 4.98
CA LEU A 265 -7.64 -11.17 3.78
C LEU A 265 -8.83 -11.43 2.85
N LEU A 266 -9.25 -12.68 2.68
CA LEU A 266 -10.48 -13.00 1.94
C LEU A 266 -11.69 -12.28 2.56
N ALA A 267 -11.89 -12.44 3.87
CA ALA A 267 -12.97 -11.76 4.58
C ALA A 267 -12.88 -10.23 4.47
N ALA A 268 -11.67 -9.67 4.42
CA ALA A 268 -11.46 -8.24 4.26
C ALA A 268 -11.85 -7.76 2.84
N VAL A 269 -11.55 -8.54 1.80
CA VAL A 269 -11.98 -8.22 0.42
C VAL A 269 -13.50 -8.27 0.31
N GLU A 270 -14.14 -9.31 0.87
CA GLU A 270 -15.61 -9.43 0.92
C GLU A 270 -16.25 -8.25 1.65
N TRP A 271 -15.73 -7.91 2.84
CA TRP A 271 -16.20 -6.78 3.63
C TRP A 271 -16.03 -5.46 2.87
N TYR A 272 -14.85 -5.22 2.28
CA TYR A 272 -14.55 -3.99 1.56
C TYR A 272 -15.46 -3.78 0.36
N LEU A 273 -15.68 -4.82 -0.44
CA LEU A 273 -16.57 -4.74 -1.61
C LEU A 273 -18.05 -4.60 -1.23
N GLY A 274 -18.43 -5.00 -0.02
CA GLY A 274 -19.78 -4.84 0.53
C GLY A 274 -20.06 -3.45 1.12
N GLN A 275 -19.08 -2.55 1.17
CA GLN A 275 -19.27 -1.20 1.72
C GLN A 275 -19.97 -0.27 0.73
N ASP A 276 -20.71 0.70 1.26
CA ASP A 276 -21.19 1.86 0.50
C ASP A 276 -20.05 2.88 0.33
N HIS A 277 -19.33 2.77 -0.78
CA HIS A 277 -18.16 3.61 -1.06
C HIS A 277 -18.54 5.07 -1.32
N GLU A 278 -19.76 5.36 -1.80
CA GLU A 278 -20.23 6.75 -1.97
C GLU A 278 -20.48 7.38 -0.59
N GLN A 279 -21.16 6.67 0.30
CA GLN A 279 -21.38 7.13 1.67
C GLN A 279 -20.05 7.29 2.43
N LEU A 280 -19.10 6.37 2.23
CA LEU A 280 -17.77 6.48 2.82
C LEU A 280 -17.03 7.71 2.32
N GLN A 281 -17.07 7.99 1.02
CA GLN A 281 -16.49 9.19 0.42
C GLN A 281 -17.16 10.47 0.97
N GLN A 282 -18.49 10.48 1.09
CA GLN A 282 -19.22 11.60 1.68
C GLN A 282 -18.81 11.83 3.15
N SER A 283 -18.57 10.78 3.91
CA SER A 283 -18.15 10.91 5.31
C SER A 283 -16.81 11.66 5.45
N TYR A 284 -15.90 11.53 4.48
CA TYR A 284 -14.64 12.29 4.49
C TYR A 284 -14.86 13.79 4.19
N GLU A 285 -15.80 14.12 3.28
CA GLU A 285 -16.19 15.50 3.01
C GLU A 285 -16.89 16.13 4.24
N ASP A 286 -17.75 15.37 4.92
CA ASP A 286 -18.43 15.79 6.14
C ASP A 286 -17.43 16.12 7.27
N GLN A 287 -16.34 15.35 7.38
CA GLN A 287 -15.27 15.63 8.32
C GLN A 287 -14.57 16.96 8.00
N VAL A 288 -14.26 17.24 6.73
CA VAL A 288 -13.67 18.54 6.32
C VAL A 288 -14.61 19.69 6.69
N THR A 289 -15.92 19.53 6.42
CA THR A 289 -16.95 20.51 6.76
C THR A 289 -17.01 20.73 8.28
N TYR A 290 -16.99 19.67 9.06
CA TYR A 290 -17.01 19.74 10.52
C TYR A 290 -15.82 20.53 11.07
N TYR A 291 -14.59 20.23 10.64
CA TYR A 291 -13.42 20.98 11.07
C TYR A 291 -13.50 22.45 10.62
N THR A 292 -13.99 22.71 9.42
CA THR A 292 -14.18 24.10 8.94
C THR A 292 -15.08 24.89 9.87
N GLU A 293 -16.21 24.32 10.30
CA GLU A 293 -17.13 24.98 11.23
C GLU A 293 -16.54 25.16 12.63
N VAL A 294 -15.78 24.18 13.13
CA VAL A 294 -15.18 24.26 14.48
C VAL A 294 -14.12 25.35 14.58
N PHE A 295 -13.37 25.59 13.51
CA PHE A 295 -12.20 26.50 13.53
C PHE A 295 -12.46 27.86 12.87
N LYS A 296 -13.63 28.11 12.26
CA LYS A 296 -13.93 29.32 11.46
C LYS A 296 -13.76 30.65 12.22
N ASP A 297 -13.99 30.64 13.53
CA ASP A 297 -13.97 31.86 14.37
C ASP A 297 -12.64 32.01 15.15
N ILE A 298 -11.66 31.15 14.89
CA ILE A 298 -10.34 31.24 15.53
C ILE A 298 -9.44 32.12 14.68
N GLN A 299 -9.05 33.29 15.23
CA GLN A 299 -8.15 34.20 14.53
C GLN A 299 -6.79 33.53 14.26
N GLY A 300 -6.21 33.81 13.12
CA GLY A 300 -4.94 33.18 12.69
C GLY A 300 -5.06 31.72 12.24
N VAL A 301 -6.26 31.12 12.20
CA VAL A 301 -6.48 29.73 11.76
C VAL A 301 -7.34 29.68 10.50
N THR A 302 -6.94 28.85 9.53
CA THR A 302 -7.72 28.57 8.32
C THR A 302 -7.79 27.08 8.05
N VAL A 303 -8.94 26.62 7.57
CA VAL A 303 -9.16 25.20 7.22
C VAL A 303 -9.30 25.06 5.71
N HIS A 304 -8.60 24.10 5.14
CA HIS A 304 -8.60 23.83 3.71
C HIS A 304 -8.91 22.36 3.44
N ARG A 305 -9.64 22.12 2.37
CA ARG A 305 -9.82 20.79 1.80
C ARG A 305 -8.58 20.41 0.97
N SER A 306 -7.75 19.52 1.50
CA SER A 306 -6.58 18.98 0.80
C SER A 306 -6.99 17.75 -0.02
N PHE A 307 -6.76 17.78 -1.35
CA PHE A 307 -7.13 16.72 -2.28
C PHE A 307 -6.12 16.65 -3.44
N PRO A 308 -5.77 15.46 -3.92
CA PRO A 308 -6.07 14.12 -3.38
C PRO A 308 -5.33 13.83 -2.05
N SER A 309 -5.46 12.60 -1.51
CA SER A 309 -4.69 12.17 -0.34
C SER A 309 -3.19 12.11 -0.65
N GLU A 310 -2.34 11.84 0.37
CA GLU A 310 -0.88 11.72 0.20
C GLU A 310 -0.45 10.61 -0.76
N ALA A 311 -1.26 9.55 -0.87
CA ALA A 311 -1.04 8.44 -1.80
C ALA A 311 -1.69 8.67 -3.17
N GLY A 312 -2.33 9.83 -3.38
CA GLY A 312 -3.06 10.16 -4.60
C GLY A 312 -4.46 9.53 -4.69
N GLN A 313 -4.97 8.94 -3.61
CA GLN A 313 -6.34 8.42 -3.56
C GLN A 313 -7.35 9.56 -3.71
N PRO A 314 -8.50 9.36 -4.38
CA PRO A 314 -9.52 10.38 -4.57
C PRO A 314 -10.35 10.61 -3.29
N MET A 315 -9.68 10.95 -2.20
CA MET A 315 -10.31 11.26 -0.92
C MET A 315 -9.73 12.54 -0.33
N PRO A 316 -10.58 13.40 0.29
CA PRO A 316 -10.14 14.62 0.93
C PRO A 316 -9.49 14.34 2.28
N ARG A 317 -8.63 15.27 2.66
CA ARG A 317 -8.09 15.42 4.02
C ARG A 317 -8.38 16.83 4.51
N THR A 318 -8.44 16.99 5.82
CA THR A 318 -8.52 18.32 6.41
C THR A 318 -7.12 18.88 6.63
N GLU A 319 -6.80 20.00 6.01
CA GLU A 319 -5.60 20.77 6.29
C GLU A 319 -5.97 21.98 7.15
N ILE A 320 -5.37 22.09 8.33
CA ILE A 320 -5.51 23.24 9.23
C ILE A 320 -4.20 24.00 9.19
N ARG A 321 -4.22 25.22 8.65
CA ARG A 321 -3.09 26.16 8.63
C ARG A 321 -3.30 27.22 9.69
N PHE A 322 -2.21 27.70 10.27
CA PHE A 322 -2.24 28.68 11.34
C PHE A 322 -1.08 29.66 11.23
N ASP A 323 -1.28 30.87 11.75
CA ASP A 323 -0.23 31.87 11.89
C ASP A 323 0.54 31.58 13.18
N ALA A 324 1.77 31.07 13.04
CA ALA A 324 2.60 30.67 14.17
C ALA A 324 3.11 31.89 14.99
N GLU A 325 3.24 33.08 14.39
CA GLU A 325 3.65 34.28 15.09
C GLU A 325 2.48 34.81 15.90
N GLU A 326 1.27 34.86 15.33
CA GLU A 326 0.06 35.31 15.99
C GLU A 326 -0.33 34.40 17.14
N LEU A 327 -0.28 33.06 16.92
CA LEU A 327 -0.66 32.07 17.92
C LEU A 327 0.47 31.69 18.89
N GLY A 328 1.70 32.14 18.65
CA GLY A 328 2.85 31.84 19.51
C GLY A 328 3.19 30.35 19.64
N ILE A 329 2.79 29.53 18.67
CA ILE A 329 3.01 28.06 18.67
C ILE A 329 3.42 27.56 17.31
N THR A 330 4.39 26.64 17.27
CA THR A 330 4.87 26.01 16.06
C THR A 330 4.11 24.71 15.75
N ARG A 331 4.13 24.28 14.47
CA ARG A 331 3.60 22.99 14.04
C ARG A 331 4.15 21.82 14.88
N ASP A 332 5.44 21.82 15.13
CA ASP A 332 6.09 20.69 15.80
C ASP A 332 5.68 20.63 17.30
N GLU A 333 5.45 21.78 17.93
CA GLU A 333 4.89 21.83 19.29
C GLU A 333 3.44 21.35 19.35
N ILE A 334 2.60 21.68 18.35
CA ILE A 334 1.25 21.14 18.25
C ILE A 334 1.29 19.61 18.14
N LEU A 335 2.10 19.07 17.21
CA LEU A 335 2.24 17.62 17.03
C LEU A 335 2.76 16.95 18.31
N GLN A 336 3.73 17.55 18.98
CA GLN A 336 4.26 17.06 20.26
C GLN A 336 3.21 17.04 21.36
N GLN A 337 2.41 18.10 21.51
CA GLN A 337 1.33 18.16 22.51
C GLN A 337 0.22 17.15 22.24
N LEU A 338 -0.12 16.89 20.97
CA LEU A 338 -1.07 15.84 20.58
C LEU A 338 -0.55 14.45 20.95
N GLN A 339 0.72 14.16 20.67
CA GLN A 339 1.35 12.89 21.00
C GLN A 339 1.56 12.70 22.52
N ALA A 340 1.84 13.75 23.26
CA ALA A 340 1.97 13.71 24.72
C ALA A 340 0.61 13.58 25.43
N GLY A 341 -0.48 13.98 24.79
CA GLY A 341 -1.84 14.03 25.33
C GLY A 341 -2.43 12.69 25.75
N ASN A 342 -3.62 12.75 26.36
CA ASN A 342 -4.44 11.59 26.66
C ASN A 342 -5.90 11.90 26.24
N PRO A 343 -6.40 11.30 25.15
CA PRO A 343 -5.74 10.26 24.34
C PRO A 343 -4.50 10.76 23.56
N VAL A 344 -3.65 9.85 23.15
CA VAL A 344 -2.58 10.13 22.18
C VAL A 344 -3.23 10.33 20.81
N ILE A 345 -2.89 11.41 20.11
CA ILE A 345 -3.38 11.72 18.77
C ILE A 345 -2.17 11.81 17.83
N ASP A 346 -2.23 11.08 16.71
CA ASP A 346 -1.21 11.12 15.67
C ASP A 346 -1.82 11.65 14.37
N ILE A 347 -1.35 12.81 13.92
CA ILE A 347 -1.71 13.45 12.65
C ILE A 347 -0.45 13.91 11.93
N ALA A 348 -0.54 14.21 10.64
CA ALA A 348 0.62 14.65 9.86
C ALA A 348 0.85 16.16 9.97
N GLY A 349 2.11 16.59 9.82
CA GLY A 349 2.45 18.00 9.59
C GLY A 349 2.46 18.31 8.09
N THR A 350 2.17 19.58 7.74
CA THR A 350 2.28 20.09 6.37
C THR A 350 2.88 21.49 6.37
N GLY A 351 3.75 21.77 5.39
CA GLY A 351 4.42 23.06 5.29
C GLY A 351 5.14 23.46 6.60
N ALA A 352 5.30 24.74 6.82
CA ALA A 352 5.87 25.27 8.06
C ALA A 352 4.83 25.32 9.19
N ASN A 353 3.61 25.74 8.88
CA ASN A 353 2.57 26.10 9.85
C ASN A 353 1.23 25.44 9.52
N GLY A 354 1.21 24.10 9.40
CA GLY A 354 -0.02 23.39 9.11
C GLY A 354 0.02 21.95 9.59
N VAL A 355 -1.16 21.40 9.82
CA VAL A 355 -1.37 19.98 10.13
C VAL A 355 -2.39 19.38 9.17
N LEU A 356 -2.26 18.09 8.90
CA LEU A 356 -3.16 17.33 8.02
C LEU A 356 -3.81 16.20 8.81
N ILE A 357 -5.13 16.11 8.68
CA ILE A 357 -5.93 15.03 9.27
C ILE A 357 -6.49 14.19 8.14
N ASN A 358 -6.14 12.90 8.13
CA ASN A 358 -6.67 11.91 7.22
C ASN A 358 -7.81 11.16 7.91
N GLY A 359 -9.02 11.23 7.33
CA GLY A 359 -10.22 10.63 7.91
C GLY A 359 -10.35 9.11 7.73
N GLN A 360 -9.50 8.49 6.91
CA GLN A 360 -9.64 7.08 6.52
C GLN A 360 -9.61 6.08 7.70
N THR A 361 -8.89 6.43 8.75
CA THR A 361 -8.66 5.55 9.91
C THR A 361 -9.40 5.99 11.18
N LEU A 362 -10.14 7.10 11.11
CA LEU A 362 -10.88 7.62 12.25
C LEU A 362 -12.17 6.84 12.51
N ARG A 363 -12.44 6.57 13.76
CA ARG A 363 -13.65 5.93 14.24
C ARG A 363 -14.68 6.97 14.68
N PRO A 364 -15.96 6.60 14.80
CA PRO A 364 -16.99 7.49 15.33
C PRO A 364 -16.57 8.13 16.68
N GLY A 365 -16.71 9.45 16.79
CA GLY A 365 -16.33 10.25 17.97
C GLY A 365 -14.85 10.70 17.99
N GLU A 366 -13.98 10.17 17.15
CA GLU A 366 -12.55 10.54 17.14
C GLU A 366 -12.31 11.88 16.42
N VAL A 367 -13.18 12.26 15.48
CA VAL A 367 -13.15 13.56 14.80
C VAL A 367 -13.34 14.69 15.82
N GLU A 368 -14.33 14.55 16.69
CA GLU A 368 -14.66 15.53 17.75
C GLU A 368 -13.54 15.63 18.79
N ILE A 369 -12.94 14.50 19.15
CA ILE A 369 -11.81 14.48 20.10
C ILE A 369 -10.60 15.21 19.53
N ILE A 370 -10.26 14.98 18.27
CA ILE A 370 -9.15 15.67 17.59
C ILE A 370 -9.44 17.18 17.52
N ALA A 371 -10.65 17.55 17.09
CA ALA A 371 -11.05 18.95 16.97
C ALA A 371 -10.97 19.68 18.31
N HIS A 372 -11.52 19.07 19.36
CA HIS A 372 -11.49 19.64 20.71
C HIS A 372 -10.05 19.85 21.19
N ARG A 373 -9.20 18.82 21.04
CA ARG A 373 -7.82 18.90 21.50
C ARG A 373 -6.98 19.92 20.72
N LEU A 374 -7.17 20.01 19.41
CA LEU A 374 -6.53 21.04 18.58
C LEU A 374 -7.00 22.44 18.99
N LYS A 375 -8.31 22.62 19.25
CA LYS A 375 -8.85 23.90 19.70
C LYS A 375 -8.27 24.33 21.05
N GLU A 376 -8.17 23.41 22.01
CA GLU A 376 -7.49 23.69 23.27
C GLU A 376 -6.06 24.18 23.08
N ILE A 377 -5.28 23.50 22.21
CA ILE A 377 -3.88 23.84 21.97
C ILE A 377 -3.77 25.22 21.29
N LEU A 378 -4.60 25.49 20.27
CA LEU A 378 -4.56 26.74 19.50
C LEU A 378 -5.11 27.93 20.26
N CYS A 379 -6.03 27.71 21.22
CA CYS A 379 -6.63 28.80 22.03
C CYS A 379 -5.99 28.98 23.41
N SER A 380 -5.05 28.11 23.83
CA SER A 380 -4.47 28.16 25.18
C SER A 380 -3.52 29.33 25.43
N ILE A 381 -3.31 30.22 24.48
CA ILE A 381 -2.33 31.32 24.54
C ILE A 381 -3.01 32.66 24.86
N ASP A 382 -4.34 32.73 24.74
CA ASP A 382 -5.16 33.94 25.08
C ASP A 382 -5.79 33.90 26.47
N CYS A 383 -5.33 33.01 27.39
CA CYS A 383 -5.82 32.95 28.78
C CYS A 383 -4.72 33.22 29.80
#